data_6b3dc8e8fded7d387ed18098337a7fb4
#
_entry.id   6b3dc8e8fded7d387ed18098337a7fb4
#
_cell.length_a   1.000
_cell.length_b   1.000
_cell.length_c   1.000
_cell.angle_alpha   90.00
_cell.angle_beta   90.00
_cell.angle_gamma   90.00
#
_symmetry.space_group_name_H-M   'P 1'
#
loop_
_entity.id
_entity.type
_entity.pdbx_description
1 polymer ?
#
loop_
_entity_poly.entity_id
_entity_poly.type
_entity_poly.pdbx_seq_one_letter_code
_entity_poly.pdbx_strand_id
1 'polypeptide(L)'
;MTEHDKKVYVLDIEAETKNNTNFRTTLWTGEYTQLTVMSIPAGSEIGLEVHGDVDQFLRVEAGAAKLVTGATKEEVADTAELQPDHAVLIPAGTWHNVVNIGDSDLKVYSLYSPAEHAPGTIHKTKEEADAAEALEHGEA
;
A
#
# COMPACT_ATOMS: atom_id res chain seq x y z
N MET A 1 13.48 -7.44 8.85
CA MET A 1 12.60 -7.46 10.03
C MET A 1 12.97 -6.31 10.95
N THR A 2 12.00 -5.66 11.55
CA THR A 2 12.26 -4.59 12.49
C THR A 2 12.29 -5.14 13.91
N GLU A 3 12.91 -4.42 14.84
CA GLU A 3 12.98 -4.83 16.24
C GLU A 3 11.61 -4.81 16.93
N HIS A 4 10.61 -4.15 16.33
CA HIS A 4 9.25 -4.05 16.87
C HIS A 4 8.32 -5.16 16.39
N ASP A 5 8.74 -5.95 15.39
CA ASP A 5 7.88 -6.99 14.83
C ASP A 5 7.43 -7.98 15.89
N LYS A 6 6.15 -8.33 15.85
CA LYS A 6 5.47 -9.25 16.77
C LYS A 6 5.47 -8.79 18.24
N LYS A 7 5.78 -7.53 18.49
CA LYS A 7 5.74 -6.92 19.82
C LYS A 7 4.74 -5.77 19.81
N VAL A 8 4.28 -5.38 20.99
CA VAL A 8 3.46 -4.17 21.10
C VAL A 8 4.29 -2.98 20.62
N TYR A 9 3.71 -2.20 19.72
CA TYR A 9 4.37 -1.05 19.10
C TYR A 9 3.40 0.13 19.05
N VAL A 10 3.80 1.24 19.68
CA VAL A 10 3.02 2.47 19.70
C VAL A 10 3.74 3.50 18.84
N LEU A 11 3.02 4.12 17.91
CA LEU A 11 3.58 5.09 16.99
C LEU A 11 2.56 6.19 16.72
N ASP A 12 3.05 7.36 16.32
CA ASP A 12 2.21 8.40 15.75
C ASP A 12 2.05 8.06 14.27
N ILE A 13 0.93 7.41 13.92
CA ILE A 13 0.73 6.87 12.57
C ILE A 13 0.65 7.98 11.51
N GLU A 14 0.05 9.12 11.86
CA GLU A 14 -0.02 10.26 10.95
C GLU A 14 1.39 10.78 10.63
N ALA A 15 2.20 10.99 11.65
CA ALA A 15 3.57 11.48 11.48
C ALA A 15 4.42 10.50 10.69
N GLU A 16 4.36 9.21 11.02
CA GLU A 16 5.11 8.18 10.31
C GLU A 16 4.73 8.13 8.83
N THR A 17 3.45 8.25 8.54
CA THR A 17 2.95 8.20 7.16
C THR A 17 3.37 9.45 6.38
N LYS A 18 3.19 10.64 6.96
CA LYS A 18 3.51 11.90 6.29
C LYS A 18 5.00 12.10 6.10
N ASN A 19 5.81 11.64 7.05
CA ASN A 19 7.27 11.81 7.00
C ASN A 19 7.98 10.75 6.17
N ASN A 20 7.30 9.66 5.82
CA ASN A 20 7.89 8.62 5.00
C ASN A 20 8.12 9.13 3.57
N THR A 21 9.35 8.97 3.07
CA THR A 21 9.72 9.36 1.70
C THR A 21 9.97 8.17 0.79
N ASN A 22 9.94 6.97 1.32
CA ASN A 22 10.09 5.75 0.53
C ASN A 22 8.80 5.40 -0.18
N PHE A 23 8.88 4.80 -1.35
CA PHE A 23 7.68 4.28 -2.01
C PHE A 23 6.92 3.36 -1.06
N ARG A 24 7.65 2.42 -0.39
CA ARG A 24 7.06 1.55 0.64
C ARG A 24 8.04 1.34 1.79
N THR A 25 7.54 1.50 3.01
CA THR A 25 8.27 1.11 4.21
C THR A 25 7.36 0.21 5.04
N THR A 26 7.81 -1.01 5.31
CA THR A 26 7.09 -1.93 6.19
C THR A 26 7.48 -1.63 7.62
N LEU A 27 6.56 -1.05 8.38
CA LEU A 27 6.84 -0.60 9.75
C LEU A 27 6.73 -1.70 10.78
N TRP A 28 5.78 -2.62 10.60
CA TRP A 28 5.48 -3.64 11.61
C TRP A 28 4.83 -4.85 10.99
N THR A 29 5.28 -6.03 11.42
CA THR A 29 4.70 -7.30 11.00
C THR A 29 4.35 -8.10 12.25
N GLY A 30 3.06 -8.43 12.39
CA GLY A 30 2.53 -9.26 13.47
C GLY A 30 2.24 -10.68 13.00
N GLU A 31 1.50 -11.41 13.81
CA GLU A 31 1.06 -12.76 13.47
C GLU A 31 0.03 -12.75 12.33
N TYR A 32 -0.91 -11.82 12.37
CA TYR A 32 -2.06 -11.79 11.47
C TYR A 32 -2.25 -10.49 10.72
N THR A 33 -1.39 -9.50 10.92
CA THR A 33 -1.51 -8.21 10.23
C THR A 33 -0.14 -7.56 10.06
N GLN A 34 -0.07 -6.68 9.07
CA GLN A 34 1.17 -5.97 8.73
C GLN A 34 0.86 -4.53 8.38
N LEU A 35 1.64 -3.61 8.91
CA LEU A 35 1.51 -2.17 8.65
C LEU A 35 2.58 -1.69 7.70
N THR A 36 2.16 -1.01 6.62
CA THR A 36 3.07 -0.35 5.69
C THR A 36 2.67 1.11 5.51
N VAL A 37 3.65 1.95 5.24
CA VAL A 37 3.43 3.34 4.81
C VAL A 37 4.02 3.52 3.43
N MET A 38 3.37 4.35 2.60
CA MET A 38 3.80 4.59 1.23
C MET A 38 3.77 6.07 0.89
N SER A 39 4.72 6.48 0.05
CA SER A 39 4.74 7.79 -0.58
C SER A 39 4.74 7.57 -2.10
N ILE A 40 3.69 8.02 -2.76
CA ILE A 40 3.52 7.84 -4.21
C ILE A 40 3.65 9.22 -4.87
N PRO A 41 4.69 9.43 -5.69
CA PRO A 41 4.89 10.73 -6.34
C PRO A 41 3.73 11.15 -7.23
N ALA A 42 3.57 12.45 -7.45
CA ALA A 42 2.60 12.97 -8.41
C ALA A 42 2.84 12.33 -9.78
N GLY A 43 1.78 11.99 -10.47
CA GLY A 43 1.85 11.33 -11.78
C GLY A 43 2.13 9.83 -11.71
N SER A 44 2.26 9.26 -10.52
CA SER A 44 2.53 7.84 -10.32
C SER A 44 1.34 7.13 -9.69
N GLU A 45 1.50 5.85 -9.45
CA GLU A 45 0.45 4.99 -8.90
C GLU A 45 1.08 3.82 -8.15
N ILE A 46 0.26 3.09 -7.37
CA ILE A 46 0.73 1.86 -6.74
C ILE A 46 0.97 0.78 -7.82
N GLY A 47 0.05 0.66 -8.75
CA GLY A 47 0.03 -0.36 -9.79
C GLY A 47 -1.14 -1.30 -9.59
N LEU A 48 -1.69 -1.82 -10.68
CA LEU A 48 -2.82 -2.75 -10.62
C LEU A 48 -2.35 -4.08 -10.03
N GLU A 49 -3.00 -4.51 -8.96
CA GLU A 49 -2.62 -5.73 -8.26
C GLU A 49 -3.84 -6.44 -7.66
N VAL A 50 -3.63 -7.70 -7.29
CA VAL A 50 -4.61 -8.52 -6.58
C VAL A 50 -3.88 -9.31 -5.51
N HIS A 51 -4.50 -9.43 -4.34
CA HIS A 51 -4.01 -10.27 -3.25
C HIS A 51 -5.03 -11.38 -3.05
N GLY A 52 -4.66 -12.61 -3.38
CA GLY A 52 -5.61 -13.72 -3.43
C GLY A 52 -6.16 -14.13 -2.08
N ASP A 53 -5.38 -13.97 -1.02
CA ASP A 53 -5.71 -14.44 0.32
C ASP A 53 -5.41 -13.39 1.40
N VAL A 54 -5.36 -12.11 1.03
CA VAL A 54 -5.05 -11.00 1.93
C VAL A 54 -6.13 -9.93 1.81
N ASP A 55 -6.72 -9.54 2.93
CA ASP A 55 -7.54 -8.34 3.00
C ASP A 55 -6.65 -7.14 3.24
N GLN A 56 -7.03 -5.99 2.71
CA GLN A 56 -6.26 -4.76 2.86
C GLN A 56 -7.13 -3.60 3.32
N PHE A 57 -6.66 -2.89 4.34
CA PHE A 57 -7.19 -1.60 4.75
C PHE A 57 -6.19 -0.55 4.29
N LEU A 58 -6.66 0.51 3.62
CA LEU A 58 -5.78 1.60 3.18
C LEU A 58 -6.41 2.93 3.60
N ARG A 59 -5.61 3.82 4.15
CA ARG A 59 -6.07 5.16 4.53
C ARG A 59 -5.17 6.23 3.93
N VAL A 60 -5.80 7.30 3.41
CA VAL A 60 -5.09 8.46 2.86
C VAL A 60 -4.84 9.47 3.98
N GLU A 61 -3.57 9.84 4.17
CA GLU A 61 -3.17 10.86 5.14
C GLU A 61 -2.90 12.21 4.46
N ALA A 62 -2.44 12.24 3.22
CA ALA A 62 -2.18 13.46 2.47
C ALA A 62 -2.28 13.19 0.97
N GLY A 63 -2.72 14.17 0.22
CA GLY A 63 -2.84 14.09 -1.23
C GLY A 63 -4.23 13.68 -1.69
N ALA A 64 -4.36 13.43 -2.99
CA ALA A 64 -5.62 13.01 -3.60
C ALA A 64 -5.38 11.82 -4.51
N ALA A 65 -6.29 10.86 -4.49
CA ALA A 65 -6.13 9.63 -5.23
C ALA A 65 -7.41 9.20 -5.94
N LYS A 66 -7.24 8.35 -6.92
CA LYS A 66 -8.35 7.65 -7.57
C LYS A 66 -8.20 6.16 -7.28
N LEU A 67 -9.28 5.54 -6.83
CA LEU A 67 -9.36 4.10 -6.60
C LEU A 67 -9.97 3.44 -7.81
N VAL A 68 -9.30 2.41 -8.33
CA VAL A 68 -9.77 1.58 -9.44
C VAL A 68 -9.93 0.17 -8.90
N THR A 69 -11.08 -0.47 -9.11
CA THR A 69 -11.32 -1.84 -8.64
C THR A 69 -12.07 -2.66 -9.67
N GLY A 70 -11.97 -3.98 -9.55
CA GLY A 70 -12.72 -4.91 -10.40
C GLY A 70 -12.57 -6.35 -9.94
N ALA A 71 -13.47 -7.20 -10.43
CA ALA A 71 -13.44 -8.62 -10.15
C ALA A 71 -12.35 -9.35 -10.94
N THR A 72 -12.01 -8.82 -12.12
CA THR A 72 -10.95 -9.36 -12.97
C THR A 72 -10.03 -8.23 -13.42
N LYS A 73 -8.84 -8.59 -13.86
CA LYS A 73 -7.84 -7.63 -14.35
C LYS A 73 -8.38 -6.79 -15.51
N GLU A 74 -9.19 -7.38 -16.36
CA GLU A 74 -9.72 -6.74 -17.57
C GLU A 74 -10.96 -5.89 -17.29
N GLU A 75 -11.60 -6.10 -16.14
CA GLU A 75 -12.89 -5.47 -15.83
C GLU A 75 -12.79 -4.48 -14.67
N VAL A 76 -11.66 -3.77 -14.59
CA VAL A 76 -11.50 -2.73 -13.57
C VAL A 76 -12.08 -1.40 -14.06
N ALA A 77 -12.61 -0.63 -13.13
CA ALA A 77 -13.18 0.68 -13.41
C ALA A 77 -12.95 1.62 -12.25
N ASP A 78 -13.03 2.92 -12.52
CA ASP A 78 -12.92 3.94 -11.50
C ASP A 78 -14.04 3.76 -10.48
N THR A 79 -13.68 3.62 -9.20
CA THR A 79 -14.63 3.31 -8.13
C THR A 79 -14.88 4.53 -7.26
N ALA A 80 -13.84 5.29 -6.93
CA ALA A 80 -13.97 6.44 -6.03
C ALA A 80 -12.76 7.37 -6.15
N GLU A 81 -12.95 8.61 -5.74
CA GLU A 81 -11.86 9.52 -5.46
C GLU A 81 -11.61 9.51 -3.95
N LEU A 82 -10.34 9.58 -3.56
CA LEU A 82 -9.93 9.52 -2.16
C LEU A 82 -9.24 10.80 -1.75
N GLN A 83 -9.57 11.29 -0.57
CA GLN A 83 -8.98 12.49 0.03
C GLN A 83 -8.47 12.13 1.43
N PRO A 84 -7.72 13.01 2.08
CA PRO A 84 -7.26 12.75 3.45
C PRO A 84 -8.42 12.33 4.36
N ASP A 85 -8.15 11.38 5.23
CA ASP A 85 -9.07 10.75 6.15
C ASP A 85 -10.03 9.73 5.53
N HIS A 86 -10.00 9.56 4.20
CA HIS A 86 -10.75 8.47 3.58
C HIS A 86 -10.02 7.15 3.76
N ALA A 87 -10.79 6.10 4.03
CA ALA A 87 -10.28 4.74 4.14
C ALA A 87 -10.95 3.84 3.11
N VAL A 88 -10.21 2.83 2.67
CA VAL A 88 -10.66 1.82 1.71
C VAL A 88 -10.49 0.46 2.35
N LEU A 89 -11.53 -0.38 2.29
CA LEU A 89 -11.45 -1.78 2.71
C LEU A 89 -11.53 -2.62 1.44
N ILE A 90 -10.47 -3.37 1.17
CA ILE A 90 -10.32 -4.14 -0.05
C ILE A 90 -10.29 -5.62 0.30
N PRO A 91 -11.36 -6.37 -0.04
CA PRO A 91 -11.37 -7.81 0.26
C PRO A 91 -10.41 -8.57 -0.62
N ALA A 92 -9.93 -9.69 -0.09
CA ALA A 92 -9.07 -10.62 -0.84
C ALA A 92 -9.71 -10.96 -2.19
N GLY A 93 -8.88 -11.06 -3.22
CA GLY A 93 -9.34 -11.42 -4.56
C GLY A 93 -9.87 -10.26 -5.40
N THR A 94 -9.85 -9.04 -4.88
CA THR A 94 -10.29 -7.87 -5.64
C THR A 94 -9.11 -7.21 -6.33
N TRP A 95 -9.19 -7.07 -7.64
CA TRP A 95 -8.19 -6.29 -8.39
C TRP A 95 -8.34 -4.81 -8.04
N HIS A 96 -7.24 -4.14 -7.79
CA HIS A 96 -7.27 -2.74 -7.36
C HIS A 96 -6.01 -2.00 -7.71
N ASN A 97 -6.16 -0.68 -7.86
CA ASN A 97 -5.05 0.25 -8.04
C ASN A 97 -5.40 1.57 -7.39
N VAL A 98 -4.41 2.24 -6.87
CA VAL A 98 -4.53 3.58 -6.30
C VAL A 98 -3.61 4.49 -7.09
N VAL A 99 -4.20 5.49 -7.73
CA VAL A 99 -3.51 6.41 -8.64
C VAL A 99 -3.43 7.78 -7.99
N ASN A 100 -2.25 8.38 -7.96
CA ASN A 100 -2.11 9.74 -7.47
C ASN A 100 -2.63 10.71 -8.53
N ILE A 101 -3.72 11.40 -8.23
CA ILE A 101 -4.33 12.39 -9.14
C ILE A 101 -4.06 13.83 -8.71
N GLY A 102 -3.28 14.02 -7.65
CA GLY A 102 -2.89 15.35 -7.17
C GLY A 102 -1.58 15.82 -7.77
N ASP A 103 -1.10 16.96 -7.27
CA ASP A 103 0.14 17.58 -7.72
C ASP A 103 1.27 17.49 -6.69
N SER A 104 1.05 16.72 -5.64
CA SER A 104 2.04 16.47 -4.57
C SER A 104 2.06 14.97 -4.24
N ASP A 105 2.98 14.57 -3.36
CA ASP A 105 3.08 13.17 -2.94
C ASP A 105 1.81 12.71 -2.25
N LEU A 106 1.35 11.53 -2.63
CA LEU A 106 0.24 10.84 -1.97
C LEU A 106 0.80 10.03 -0.82
N LYS A 107 0.33 10.29 0.39
CA LYS A 107 0.78 9.60 1.60
C LYS A 107 -0.33 8.71 2.12
N VAL A 108 -0.06 7.41 2.17
CA VAL A 108 -1.04 6.43 2.60
C VAL A 108 -0.40 5.43 3.55
N TYR A 109 -1.23 4.80 4.39
CA TYR A 109 -0.79 3.60 5.09
C TYR A 109 -1.78 2.47 4.84
N SER A 110 -1.28 1.24 4.95
CA SER A 110 -2.09 0.05 4.74
C SER A 110 -1.88 -0.96 5.85
N LEU A 111 -2.94 -1.69 6.16
CA LEU A 111 -2.88 -2.89 6.98
C LEU A 111 -3.25 -4.07 6.09
N TYR A 112 -2.37 -5.05 6.03
CA TYR A 112 -2.58 -6.30 5.30
C TYR A 112 -2.86 -7.42 6.30
N SER A 113 -3.86 -8.22 6.04
CA SER A 113 -4.26 -9.32 6.92
C SER A 113 -4.50 -10.58 6.10
N PRO A 114 -3.58 -11.55 6.15
CA PRO A 114 -2.26 -11.55 6.79
C PRO A 114 -1.22 -10.69 6.08
N ALA A 115 0.04 -10.78 6.48
CA ALA A 115 1.12 -10.00 5.90
C ALA A 115 1.28 -10.29 4.40
N GLU A 116 1.49 -9.24 3.62
CA GLU A 116 1.72 -9.32 2.17
C GLU A 116 3.20 -9.31 1.82
N HIS A 117 4.00 -8.56 2.56
CA HIS A 117 5.42 -8.36 2.28
C HIS A 117 6.28 -9.07 3.30
N ALA A 118 7.53 -9.40 2.92
CA ALA A 118 8.49 -9.90 3.89
C ALA A 118 8.70 -8.86 4.99
N PRO A 119 8.84 -9.29 6.27
CA PRO A 119 9.03 -8.34 7.37
C PRO A 119 10.21 -7.41 7.12
N GLY A 120 10.02 -6.12 7.37
CA GLY A 120 11.06 -5.11 7.23
C GLY A 120 11.34 -4.66 5.79
N THR A 121 10.52 -5.07 4.81
CA THR A 121 10.71 -4.68 3.41
C THR A 121 10.68 -3.16 3.26
N ILE A 122 11.66 -2.63 2.53
CA ILE A 122 11.73 -1.21 2.17
C ILE A 122 11.98 -1.12 0.66
N HIS A 123 11.12 -0.39 -0.03
CA HIS A 123 11.31 -0.04 -1.43
C HIS A 123 11.41 1.48 -1.50
N LYS A 124 12.54 2.00 -1.94
CA LYS A 124 12.72 3.46 -2.03
C LYS A 124 11.93 4.04 -3.18
N THR A 125 11.80 3.30 -4.28
CA THR A 125 11.13 3.74 -5.50
C THR A 125 10.13 2.69 -5.98
N LYS A 126 9.21 3.12 -6.85
CA LYS A 126 8.27 2.20 -7.49
C LYS A 126 9.01 1.16 -8.34
N GLU A 127 10.09 1.56 -8.99
CA GLU A 127 10.91 0.65 -9.80
C GLU A 127 11.48 -0.50 -8.97
N GLU A 128 11.96 -0.20 -7.76
CA GLU A 128 12.43 -1.24 -6.83
C GLU A 128 11.30 -2.17 -6.42
N ALA A 129 10.12 -1.61 -6.13
CA ALA A 129 8.94 -2.38 -5.74
C ALA A 129 8.49 -3.31 -6.86
N ASP A 130 8.40 -2.79 -8.08
CA ASP A 130 7.98 -3.56 -9.25
C ASP A 130 8.97 -4.69 -9.55
N ALA A 131 10.28 -4.42 -9.44
CA ALA A 131 11.31 -5.43 -9.65
C ALA A 131 11.24 -6.55 -8.60
N ALA A 132 11.01 -6.20 -7.34
CA ALA A 132 10.87 -7.17 -6.26
C ALA A 132 9.63 -8.04 -6.46
N GLU A 133 8.51 -7.45 -6.85
CA GLU A 133 7.27 -8.17 -7.12
C GLU A 133 7.43 -9.15 -8.28
N ALA A 134 8.09 -8.73 -9.35
CA ALA A 134 8.35 -9.58 -10.50
C ALA A 134 9.17 -10.82 -10.10
N LEU A 135 10.18 -10.64 -9.23
CA LEU A 135 10.98 -11.76 -8.71
C LEU A 135 10.15 -12.68 -7.82
N GLU A 136 9.32 -12.13 -6.94
CA GLU A 136 8.47 -12.91 -6.03
C GLU A 136 7.46 -13.77 -6.78
N HIS A 137 6.95 -13.25 -7.91
CA HIS A 137 5.94 -13.95 -8.71
C HIS A 137 6.54 -14.72 -9.89
N GLY A 138 7.87 -14.80 -9.98
CA GLY A 138 8.54 -15.53 -11.04
C GLY A 138 8.43 -14.89 -12.41
N GLU A 139 8.10 -13.61 -12.48
CA GLU A 139 8.05 -12.86 -13.73
C GLU A 139 9.42 -12.27 -14.03
N ALA A 140 9.84 -12.37 -15.25
CA ALA A 140 11.14 -11.86 -15.68
C ALA A 140 11.04 -10.42 -16.18
#